data_8b7a7073df7339f5953c174e20c9c2d3
#
_entry.id   8b7a7073df7339f5953c174e20c9c2d3
#
_cell.length_a   1.000
_cell.length_b   1.000
_cell.length_c   1.000
_cell.angle_alpha   90.00
_cell.angle_beta   90.00
_cell.angle_gamma   90.00
#
_symmetry.space_group_name_H-M   'P 1'
#
loop_
_entity.id
_entity.type
_entity.pdbx_description
1 polymer ?
#
loop_
_entity_poly.entity_id
_entity_poly.type
_entity_poly.pdbx_seq_one_letter_code
_entity_poly.pdbx_strand_id
1 'polypeptide(L)'
;MKIFRQKMHESRNAERGRIMKKTYAKLMTAVMAAASILPAVPTAADETAESTLNVAIGSQFTTFDPALNTETANNYVLNHLYAGMFRKDADGNVQNELCESYEVSDDGLTYTFHISPDAKWSDGQQVTANDFVYSYLRALSYGADNAWAINDFVNFIEGAEEYSTAAQEEGESFDCTTADHSLVGIEAADDQTLVLKLKAPCAYLTGLMCANAWLPVREDFAVQHDSLWAFEGDYPTTGPYTLTECNETEKAVVDKNENYLNADDVTMDEITFLCMADKDAQALAYQTGEIDVALGISTDTALNYEGTDELWMVPKSSNYYLAINSAETGPEWAKNVDVRRALALAIDKESLVDVLGGDSFYPVLNGFVPEGVAGDTDTFRAEGDADGYTLTYDPDQAKELLAGAGYDESNPLHITYKYSNNGIHGDVATMLQQMWEAVGVEVDFECVESGVYYDQLDQGDFEICRYGYSAEDSPIQFLEMWTTGMQVVPAVNDEKFDQMIEDARQISDRSEYMKALHEAEDYLVEENVYVIPLLNFNDPALVQTYVEGQTMNGIYPYFAYVTVTE
;
A
#
# COMPACT_ATOMS: atom_id res chain seq x y z
N MET A 1 -21.24 8.06 21.86
CA MET A 1 -20.73 7.07 20.90
C MET A 1 -20.00 5.89 21.53
N LYS A 2 -18.84 6.03 22.23
CA LYS A 2 -18.15 4.89 22.89
C LYS A 2 -19.03 4.00 23.79
N ILE A 3 -19.96 4.57 24.54
CA ILE A 3 -20.84 3.83 25.47
C ILE A 3 -21.93 3.04 24.72
N PHE A 4 -22.32 3.47 23.54
CA PHE A 4 -23.33 2.80 22.70
C PHE A 4 -22.70 1.59 21.97
N ARG A 5 -21.48 1.73 21.44
CA ARG A 5 -20.70 0.62 20.84
C ARG A 5 -20.41 -0.50 21.85
N GLN A 6 -20.05 -0.14 23.08
CA GLN A 6 -19.78 -1.13 24.11
C GLN A 6 -21.04 -1.92 24.51
N LYS A 7 -22.21 -1.30 24.57
CA LYS A 7 -23.47 -1.99 24.86
C LYS A 7 -23.97 -2.89 23.73
N MET A 8 -23.73 -2.52 22.48
CA MET A 8 -24.04 -3.37 21.32
C MET A 8 -23.13 -4.60 21.28
N HIS A 9 -21.82 -4.43 21.56
CA HIS A 9 -20.87 -5.54 21.62
C HIS A 9 -21.22 -6.56 22.73
N GLU A 10 -21.60 -6.09 23.91
CA GLU A 10 -22.00 -6.96 25.04
C GLU A 10 -23.33 -7.70 24.76
N SER A 11 -24.27 -7.06 24.07
CA SER A 11 -25.56 -7.68 23.69
C SER A 11 -25.37 -8.80 22.64
N ARG A 12 -24.51 -8.58 21.64
CA ARG A 12 -24.21 -9.56 20.57
C ARG A 12 -23.43 -10.77 21.08
N ASN A 13 -22.48 -10.56 22.00
CA ASN A 13 -21.73 -11.67 22.63
C ASN A 13 -22.63 -12.56 23.50
N ALA A 14 -23.66 -12.00 24.11
CA ALA A 14 -24.62 -12.77 24.91
C ALA A 14 -25.55 -13.64 24.02
N GLU A 15 -25.89 -13.18 22.82
CA GLU A 15 -26.72 -13.90 21.86
C GLU A 15 -25.93 -15.01 21.15
N ARG A 16 -24.69 -14.74 20.69
CA ARG A 16 -23.77 -15.75 20.13
C ARG A 16 -23.49 -16.88 21.11
N GLY A 17 -23.27 -16.58 22.39
CA GLY A 17 -23.07 -17.60 23.41
C GLY A 17 -24.30 -18.50 23.66
N ARG A 18 -25.50 -18.05 23.29
CA ARG A 18 -26.74 -18.84 23.38
C ARG A 18 -26.95 -19.75 22.16
N ILE A 19 -26.53 -19.31 20.99
CA ILE A 19 -26.63 -20.09 19.73
C ILE A 19 -25.60 -21.22 19.74
N MET A 20 -24.34 -20.95 20.12
CA MET A 20 -23.29 -21.98 20.21
C MET A 20 -23.65 -23.09 21.21
N LYS A 21 -24.22 -22.75 22.39
CA LYS A 21 -24.65 -23.78 23.36
C LYS A 21 -25.78 -24.69 22.86
N LYS A 22 -26.59 -24.25 21.90
CA LYS A 22 -27.64 -25.08 21.30
C LYS A 22 -27.13 -25.99 20.18
N THR A 23 -26.05 -25.62 19.49
CA THR A 23 -25.44 -26.41 18.41
C THR A 23 -24.57 -27.53 18.98
N TYR A 24 -23.78 -27.27 20.03
CA TYR A 24 -22.96 -28.30 20.69
C TYR A 24 -23.78 -29.44 21.34
N ALA A 25 -25.01 -29.17 21.78
CA ALA A 25 -25.87 -30.19 22.38
C ALA A 25 -26.48 -31.17 21.33
N LYS A 26 -26.38 -30.86 20.03
CA LYS A 26 -26.90 -31.73 18.95
C LYS A 26 -25.84 -32.61 18.28
N LEU A 27 -24.55 -32.30 18.46
CA LEU A 27 -23.44 -33.05 17.83
C LEU A 27 -22.90 -34.25 18.66
N MET A 28 -23.28 -34.37 19.91
CA MET A 28 -22.78 -35.44 20.81
C MET A 28 -23.60 -36.74 20.79
N THR A 29 -24.60 -36.90 19.91
CA THR A 29 -25.49 -38.08 19.92
C THR A 29 -25.35 -38.97 18.66
N ALA A 30 -24.38 -38.77 17.80
CA ALA A 30 -24.30 -39.49 16.51
C ALA A 30 -22.97 -40.22 16.26
N VAL A 31 -22.25 -40.62 17.29
CA VAL A 31 -21.05 -41.47 17.12
C VAL A 31 -21.21 -42.75 17.92
N MET A 32 -21.91 -43.73 17.38
CA MET A 32 -21.73 -45.17 17.64
C MET A 32 -22.74 -45.97 16.77
N ALA A 33 -22.33 -46.42 15.61
CA ALA A 33 -22.67 -47.68 14.96
C ALA A 33 -22.34 -47.64 13.47
N ALA A 34 -21.28 -48.30 13.07
CA ALA A 34 -21.26 -49.16 11.91
C ALA A 34 -19.83 -49.67 11.64
N ALA A 35 -19.62 -50.92 11.99
CA ALA A 35 -18.51 -51.70 11.46
C ALA A 35 -19.07 -52.63 10.35
N SER A 36 -18.22 -52.82 9.34
CA SER A 36 -18.26 -53.88 8.31
C SER A 36 -19.24 -53.74 7.14
N ILE A 37 -18.62 -53.42 5.97
CA ILE A 37 -18.79 -54.19 4.69
C ILE A 37 -17.66 -53.72 3.75
N LEU A 38 -16.86 -54.68 3.25
CA LEU A 38 -15.83 -54.56 2.21
C LEU A 38 -16.44 -54.98 0.85
N PRO A 39 -15.71 -54.82 -0.29
CA PRO A 39 -15.52 -53.63 -1.08
C PRO A 39 -16.17 -53.74 -2.47
N ALA A 40 -16.65 -52.68 -3.03
CA ALA A 40 -16.77 -52.56 -4.48
C ALA A 40 -15.65 -51.60 -4.91
N VAL A 41 -14.81 -52.02 -5.80
CA VAL A 41 -13.81 -51.20 -6.49
C VAL A 41 -14.57 -50.23 -7.37
N PRO A 42 -14.53 -48.91 -7.15
CA PRO A 42 -14.93 -47.98 -8.16
C PRO A 42 -13.77 -47.84 -9.14
N THR A 43 -14.06 -47.96 -10.40
CA THR A 43 -13.25 -47.43 -11.48
C THR A 43 -12.97 -45.99 -11.18
N ALA A 44 -11.67 -45.63 -11.05
CA ALA A 44 -11.22 -44.27 -10.98
C ALA A 44 -11.76 -43.51 -12.20
N ALA A 45 -12.72 -42.61 -11.96
CA ALA A 45 -12.74 -41.38 -12.70
C ALA A 45 -11.52 -40.58 -12.18
N ASP A 46 -10.67 -40.10 -13.04
CA ASP A 46 -9.71 -39.05 -12.72
C ASP A 46 -10.51 -37.85 -12.21
N GLU A 47 -10.75 -37.78 -10.90
CA GLU A 47 -10.97 -36.51 -10.23
C GLU A 47 -9.58 -35.87 -10.26
N THR A 48 -9.38 -34.91 -11.14
CA THR A 48 -8.28 -33.96 -11.05
C THR A 48 -8.32 -33.42 -9.63
N ALA A 49 -7.30 -33.65 -8.84
CA ALA A 49 -7.21 -33.09 -7.50
C ALA A 49 -7.32 -31.55 -7.65
N GLU A 50 -8.23 -30.91 -6.90
CA GLU A 50 -8.36 -29.47 -6.88
C GLU A 50 -7.01 -28.86 -6.48
N SER A 51 -6.56 -27.87 -7.24
CA SER A 51 -5.31 -27.16 -6.96
C SER A 51 -5.56 -26.13 -5.87
N THR A 52 -4.96 -26.32 -4.70
CA THR A 52 -5.15 -25.46 -3.53
C THR A 52 -3.85 -24.81 -3.09
N LEU A 53 -3.92 -23.56 -2.58
CA LEU A 53 -2.78 -22.82 -2.05
C LEU A 53 -3.11 -22.28 -0.66
N ASN A 54 -2.22 -22.53 0.32
CA ASN A 54 -2.33 -22.02 1.69
C ASN A 54 -1.32 -20.90 1.93
N VAL A 55 -1.81 -19.68 2.14
CA VAL A 55 -1.01 -18.47 2.32
C VAL A 55 -1.18 -17.94 3.75
N ALA A 56 -0.12 -17.90 4.54
CA ALA A 56 -0.17 -17.28 5.86
C ALA A 56 0.13 -15.77 5.76
N ILE A 57 -0.73 -14.98 6.40
CA ILE A 57 -0.62 -13.52 6.50
C ILE A 57 -0.48 -13.09 7.97
N GLY A 58 0.10 -11.89 8.21
CA GLY A 58 0.53 -11.46 9.53
C GLY A 58 -0.57 -10.91 10.46
N SER A 59 -1.82 -10.73 10.01
CA SER A 59 -2.86 -10.08 10.82
C SER A 59 -4.28 -10.57 10.48
N GLN A 60 -5.24 -10.12 11.27
CA GLN A 60 -6.66 -10.42 11.11
C GLN A 60 -7.29 -9.55 10.03
N PHE A 61 -8.42 -10.00 9.50
CA PHE A 61 -9.23 -9.23 8.57
C PHE A 61 -10.15 -8.26 9.35
N THR A 62 -10.38 -7.09 8.79
CA THR A 62 -11.27 -6.07 9.36
C THR A 62 -12.46 -5.77 8.46
N THR A 63 -12.28 -5.86 7.15
CA THR A 63 -13.35 -5.72 6.14
C THR A 63 -12.85 -6.20 4.78
N PHE A 64 -13.78 -6.67 3.93
CA PHE A 64 -13.55 -6.85 2.49
C PHE A 64 -14.41 -5.89 1.64
N ASP A 65 -14.90 -4.84 2.27
CA ASP A 65 -15.54 -3.72 1.57
C ASP A 65 -14.45 -2.78 1.03
N PRO A 66 -14.31 -2.64 -0.30
CA PRO A 66 -13.25 -1.83 -0.89
C PRO A 66 -13.28 -0.37 -0.44
N ALA A 67 -14.48 0.19 -0.24
CA ALA A 67 -14.64 1.57 0.18
C ALA A 67 -14.31 1.83 1.67
N LEU A 68 -14.13 0.80 2.49
CA LEU A 68 -13.87 0.89 3.93
C LEU A 68 -12.53 0.28 4.34
N ASN A 69 -11.75 -0.23 3.38
CA ASN A 69 -10.49 -0.88 3.69
C ASN A 69 -9.38 0.14 3.98
N THR A 70 -8.71 -0.06 5.11
CA THR A 70 -7.53 0.72 5.54
C THR A 70 -6.35 -0.17 5.96
N GLU A 71 -6.50 -1.51 5.80
CA GLU A 71 -5.57 -2.48 6.35
C GLU A 71 -4.92 -3.34 5.26
N THR A 72 -3.61 -3.51 5.31
CA THR A 72 -2.83 -4.32 4.37
C THR A 72 -3.31 -5.77 4.28
N ALA A 73 -3.71 -6.38 5.40
CA ALA A 73 -4.17 -7.78 5.41
C ALA A 73 -5.41 -8.01 4.55
N ASN A 74 -6.30 -7.02 4.49
CA ASN A 74 -7.50 -7.11 3.68
C ASN A 74 -7.15 -7.06 2.18
N ASN A 75 -6.09 -6.33 1.80
CA ASN A 75 -5.68 -6.16 0.41
C ASN A 75 -5.24 -7.48 -0.23
N TYR A 76 -4.63 -8.39 0.54
CA TYR A 76 -4.31 -9.72 0.03
C TYR A 76 -5.55 -10.48 -0.48
N VAL A 77 -6.68 -10.32 0.19
CA VAL A 77 -7.94 -10.97 -0.21
C VAL A 77 -8.69 -10.13 -1.25
N LEU A 78 -8.78 -8.80 -1.02
CA LEU A 78 -9.50 -7.88 -1.92
C LEU A 78 -8.99 -7.95 -3.36
N ASN A 79 -7.67 -7.99 -3.56
CA ASN A 79 -7.05 -8.08 -4.88
C ASN A 79 -7.37 -9.40 -5.62
N HIS A 80 -7.83 -10.43 -4.90
CA HIS A 80 -8.29 -11.68 -5.50
C HIS A 80 -9.81 -11.70 -5.72
N LEU A 81 -10.57 -10.93 -4.92
CA LEU A 81 -12.04 -10.85 -5.04
C LEU A 81 -12.50 -9.86 -6.10
N TYR A 82 -11.76 -8.76 -6.31
CA TYR A 82 -12.20 -7.69 -7.20
C TYR A 82 -11.18 -7.40 -8.30
N ALA A 83 -11.70 -7.14 -9.49
CA ALA A 83 -11.03 -6.50 -10.60
C ALA A 83 -11.58 -5.08 -10.77
N GLY A 84 -10.69 -4.11 -10.97
CA GLY A 84 -11.04 -2.73 -11.29
C GLY A 84 -10.98 -2.45 -12.79
N MET A 85 -11.04 -1.17 -13.16
CA MET A 85 -10.79 -0.75 -14.54
C MET A 85 -9.38 -1.13 -14.98
N PHE A 86 -8.42 -1.00 -14.06
CA PHE A 86 -7.00 -1.23 -14.26
C PHE A 86 -6.42 -2.06 -13.12
N ARG A 87 -5.30 -2.70 -13.39
CA ARG A 87 -4.42 -3.34 -12.40
C ARG A 87 -2.96 -3.00 -12.68
N LYS A 88 -2.09 -3.26 -11.73
CA LYS A 88 -0.63 -3.18 -11.95
C LYS A 88 -0.06 -4.57 -12.21
N ASP A 89 0.92 -4.66 -13.11
CA ASP A 89 1.72 -5.87 -13.27
C ASP A 89 2.84 -5.94 -12.22
N ALA A 90 3.70 -6.97 -12.31
CA ALA A 90 4.79 -7.18 -11.37
C ALA A 90 5.85 -6.06 -11.39
N ASP A 91 5.95 -5.32 -12.49
CA ASP A 91 6.88 -4.22 -12.66
C ASP A 91 6.25 -2.86 -12.29
N GLY A 92 4.99 -2.89 -11.79
CA GLY A 92 4.22 -1.70 -11.41
C GLY A 92 3.53 -0.98 -12.57
N ASN A 93 3.62 -1.49 -13.82
CA ASN A 93 3.00 -0.87 -14.97
C ASN A 93 1.48 -1.07 -14.95
N VAL A 94 0.74 -0.02 -15.30
CA VAL A 94 -0.71 -0.06 -15.41
C VAL A 94 -1.15 -0.88 -16.62
N GLN A 95 -1.99 -1.88 -16.38
CA GLN A 95 -2.60 -2.73 -17.38
C GLN A 95 -4.11 -2.54 -17.38
N ASN A 96 -4.73 -2.57 -18.57
CA ASN A 96 -6.18 -2.63 -18.65
C ASN A 96 -6.69 -3.94 -18.06
N GLU A 97 -7.81 -3.90 -17.32
CA GLU A 97 -8.46 -5.09 -16.81
C GLU A 97 -9.95 -5.12 -17.23
N LEU A 98 -10.88 -4.53 -16.48
CA LEU A 98 -12.26 -4.41 -16.94
C LEU A 98 -12.44 -3.30 -18.00
N CYS A 99 -11.49 -2.38 -18.12
CA CYS A 99 -11.45 -1.36 -19.15
C CYS A 99 -10.89 -1.94 -20.45
N GLU A 100 -11.66 -1.90 -21.54
CA GLU A 100 -11.19 -2.28 -22.89
C GLU A 100 -10.31 -1.18 -23.49
N SER A 101 -10.72 0.09 -23.33
CA SER A 101 -10.01 1.27 -23.83
C SER A 101 -10.48 2.53 -23.13
N TYR A 102 -9.69 3.60 -23.21
CA TYR A 102 -10.10 4.90 -22.72
C TYR A 102 -9.60 6.04 -23.62
N GLU A 103 -10.24 7.18 -23.52
CA GLU A 103 -9.90 8.42 -24.22
C GLU A 103 -9.79 9.55 -23.20
N VAL A 104 -8.87 10.49 -23.49
CA VAL A 104 -8.67 11.70 -22.67
C VAL A 104 -8.90 12.91 -23.55
N SER A 105 -9.65 13.89 -23.07
CA SER A 105 -9.85 15.16 -23.78
C SER A 105 -8.55 15.95 -23.93
N ASP A 106 -8.48 16.84 -24.95
CA ASP A 106 -7.28 17.64 -25.25
C ASP A 106 -6.82 18.52 -24.05
N ASP A 107 -7.72 18.88 -23.15
CA ASP A 107 -7.44 19.65 -21.93
C ASP A 107 -7.08 18.77 -20.72
N GLY A 108 -7.08 17.44 -20.89
CA GLY A 108 -6.77 16.50 -19.81
C GLY A 108 -7.82 16.41 -18.70
N LEU A 109 -9.00 17.03 -18.87
CA LEU A 109 -10.01 17.14 -17.79
C LEU A 109 -11.13 16.12 -17.90
N THR A 110 -11.30 15.44 -19.03
CA THR A 110 -12.35 14.44 -19.20
C THR A 110 -11.75 13.13 -19.67
N TYR A 111 -11.99 12.09 -18.89
CA TYR A 111 -11.66 10.71 -19.23
C TYR A 111 -12.93 9.95 -19.57
N THR A 112 -12.92 9.22 -20.68
CA THR A 112 -14.01 8.35 -21.11
C THR A 112 -13.49 6.93 -21.18
N PHE A 113 -13.99 6.07 -20.30
CA PHE A 113 -13.58 4.67 -20.19
C PHE A 113 -14.62 3.76 -20.81
N HIS A 114 -14.20 2.81 -21.62
CA HIS A 114 -15.05 1.78 -22.21
C HIS A 114 -14.83 0.47 -21.50
N ILE A 115 -15.89 -0.02 -20.84
CA ILE A 115 -15.86 -1.29 -20.10
C ILE A 115 -15.98 -2.42 -21.11
N SER A 116 -15.20 -3.48 -20.93
CA SER A 116 -15.25 -4.67 -21.76
C SER A 116 -16.67 -5.28 -21.80
N PRO A 117 -17.22 -5.57 -22.97
CA PRO A 117 -18.52 -6.24 -23.10
C PRO A 117 -18.52 -7.66 -22.52
N ASP A 118 -17.34 -8.25 -22.27
CA ASP A 118 -17.18 -9.57 -21.68
C ASP A 118 -17.00 -9.52 -20.16
N ALA A 119 -16.85 -8.32 -19.56
CA ALA A 119 -16.72 -8.13 -18.11
C ALA A 119 -18.00 -8.54 -17.38
N LYS A 120 -17.90 -9.47 -16.42
CA LYS A 120 -19.03 -10.02 -15.67
C LYS A 120 -18.74 -10.07 -14.18
N TRP A 121 -19.78 -9.96 -13.41
CA TRP A 121 -19.82 -10.37 -12.02
C TRP A 121 -19.78 -11.89 -11.89
N SER A 122 -19.36 -12.39 -10.75
CA SER A 122 -19.26 -13.84 -10.50
C SER A 122 -20.59 -14.60 -10.64
N ASP A 123 -21.74 -13.91 -10.51
CA ASP A 123 -23.07 -14.48 -10.76
C ASP A 123 -23.48 -14.47 -12.26
N GLY A 124 -22.59 -14.01 -13.13
CA GLY A 124 -22.78 -13.95 -14.58
C GLY A 124 -23.50 -12.70 -15.10
N GLN A 125 -23.88 -11.76 -14.22
CA GLN A 125 -24.42 -10.47 -14.66
C GLN A 125 -23.31 -9.60 -15.28
N GLN A 126 -23.69 -8.74 -16.22
CA GLN A 126 -22.77 -7.82 -16.89
C GLN A 126 -22.30 -6.75 -15.90
N VAL A 127 -21.01 -6.45 -15.88
CA VAL A 127 -20.47 -5.26 -15.21
C VAL A 127 -20.82 -4.03 -16.04
N THR A 128 -21.31 -2.99 -15.40
CA THR A 128 -21.77 -1.76 -16.06
C THR A 128 -21.10 -0.50 -15.50
N ALA A 129 -21.16 0.59 -16.25
CA ALA A 129 -20.70 1.89 -15.81
C ALA A 129 -21.47 2.39 -14.57
N ASN A 130 -22.75 1.98 -14.40
CA ASN A 130 -23.52 2.32 -13.22
C ASN A 130 -22.99 1.66 -11.94
N ASP A 131 -22.37 0.49 -12.03
CA ASP A 131 -21.73 -0.15 -10.87
C ASP A 131 -20.57 0.70 -10.36
N PHE A 132 -19.77 1.28 -11.26
CA PHE A 132 -18.69 2.20 -10.90
C PHE A 132 -19.22 3.53 -10.37
N VAL A 133 -20.24 4.13 -11.02
CA VAL A 133 -20.87 5.36 -10.53
C VAL A 133 -21.38 5.17 -9.10
N TYR A 134 -22.09 4.09 -8.84
CA TYR A 134 -22.57 3.76 -7.50
C TYR A 134 -21.42 3.61 -6.52
N SER A 135 -20.38 2.84 -6.86
CA SER A 135 -19.25 2.56 -5.98
C SER A 135 -18.51 3.83 -5.56
N TYR A 136 -18.27 4.73 -6.51
CA TYR A 136 -17.53 5.98 -6.27
C TYR A 136 -18.35 6.98 -5.45
N LEU A 137 -19.64 7.13 -5.76
CA LEU A 137 -20.55 7.96 -4.96
C LEU A 137 -20.74 7.40 -3.54
N ARG A 138 -20.79 6.07 -3.40
CA ARG A 138 -20.84 5.40 -2.11
C ARG A 138 -19.56 5.64 -1.31
N ALA A 139 -18.38 5.51 -1.92
CA ALA A 139 -17.11 5.80 -1.26
C ALA A 139 -17.06 7.24 -0.75
N LEU A 140 -17.47 8.22 -1.57
CA LEU A 140 -17.58 9.62 -1.19
C LEU A 140 -18.53 9.86 -0.02
N SER A 141 -19.58 9.05 0.13
CA SER A 141 -20.59 9.19 1.18
C SER A 141 -20.11 8.80 2.57
N TYR A 142 -19.06 8.00 2.68
CA TYR A 142 -18.51 7.60 3.98
C TYR A 142 -17.75 8.70 4.72
N GLY A 143 -17.28 9.70 4.04
CA GLY A 143 -16.66 10.87 4.63
C GLY A 143 -15.38 10.52 5.41
N ALA A 144 -15.18 11.23 6.53
CA ALA A 144 -13.97 11.13 7.35
C ALA A 144 -13.71 9.73 7.99
N ASP A 145 -14.66 8.81 7.90
CA ASP A 145 -14.47 7.44 8.43
C ASP A 145 -13.56 6.60 7.50
N ASN A 146 -13.37 7.04 6.23
CA ASN A 146 -12.43 6.45 5.29
C ASN A 146 -11.67 7.53 4.50
N ALA A 147 -10.73 8.18 5.16
CA ALA A 147 -9.98 9.31 4.61
C ALA A 147 -9.21 8.98 3.31
N TRP A 148 -8.75 7.75 3.13
CA TRP A 148 -8.01 7.33 1.93
C TRP A 148 -8.89 7.34 0.69
N ALA A 149 -10.03 6.64 0.73
CA ALA A 149 -10.95 6.58 -0.39
C ALA A 149 -11.46 7.96 -0.82
N ILE A 150 -11.69 8.84 0.17
CA ILE A 150 -12.17 10.20 -0.09
C ILE A 150 -11.09 11.06 -0.73
N ASN A 151 -9.85 10.98 -0.24
CA ASN A 151 -8.79 11.85 -0.73
C ASN A 151 -8.58 11.69 -2.22
N ASP A 152 -8.61 10.48 -2.75
CA ASP A 152 -8.44 10.21 -4.17
C ASP A 152 -9.56 10.88 -5.00
N PHE A 153 -10.83 10.69 -4.61
CA PHE A 153 -11.95 11.28 -5.35
C PHE A 153 -12.04 12.79 -5.13
N VAL A 154 -11.92 13.26 -3.89
CA VAL A 154 -12.02 14.69 -3.54
C VAL A 154 -10.91 15.50 -4.18
N ASN A 155 -9.70 14.95 -4.30
CA ASN A 155 -8.57 15.68 -4.88
C ASN A 155 -8.68 15.81 -6.40
N PHE A 156 -9.29 14.86 -7.10
CA PHE A 156 -9.27 14.82 -8.56
C PHE A 156 -10.61 15.04 -9.23
N ILE A 157 -11.72 14.58 -8.66
CA ILE A 157 -13.03 14.61 -9.32
C ILE A 157 -13.75 15.94 -9.08
N GLU A 158 -14.32 16.53 -10.14
CA GLU A 158 -15.16 17.74 -10.06
C GLU A 158 -16.38 17.51 -9.17
N GLY A 159 -16.65 18.42 -8.22
CA GLY A 159 -17.81 18.36 -7.33
C GLY A 159 -17.80 17.28 -6.25
N ALA A 160 -16.73 16.46 -6.16
CA ALA A 160 -16.64 15.40 -5.18
C ALA A 160 -16.52 15.90 -3.74
N GLU A 161 -15.82 17.00 -3.51
CA GLU A 161 -15.68 17.62 -2.19
C GLU A 161 -17.02 18.12 -1.65
N GLU A 162 -17.79 18.82 -2.46
CA GLU A 162 -19.11 19.32 -2.08
C GLU A 162 -20.07 18.17 -1.78
N TYR A 163 -20.04 17.10 -2.59
CA TYR A 163 -20.86 15.91 -2.37
C TYR A 163 -20.49 15.20 -1.06
N SER A 164 -19.21 14.98 -0.81
CA SER A 164 -18.71 14.36 0.43
C SER A 164 -19.04 15.20 1.66
N THR A 165 -18.90 16.53 1.56
CA THR A 165 -19.27 17.46 2.65
C THR A 165 -20.76 17.37 2.95
N ALA A 166 -21.63 17.36 1.94
CA ALA A 166 -23.08 17.21 2.13
C ALA A 166 -23.41 15.86 2.80
N ALA A 167 -22.74 14.78 2.40
CA ALA A 167 -22.90 13.48 3.02
C ALA A 167 -22.52 13.48 4.51
N GLN A 168 -21.44 14.16 4.87
CA GLN A 168 -21.00 14.31 6.27
C GLN A 168 -21.97 15.15 7.10
N GLU A 169 -22.53 16.23 6.53
CA GLU A 169 -23.50 17.08 7.21
C GLU A 169 -24.83 16.37 7.48
N GLU A 170 -25.30 15.53 6.55
CA GLU A 170 -26.52 14.73 6.70
C GLU A 170 -26.31 13.47 7.56
N GLY A 171 -25.08 12.94 7.62
CA GLY A 171 -24.70 11.80 8.42
C GLY A 171 -25.47 10.51 8.06
N GLU A 172 -25.96 9.77 9.06
CA GLU A 172 -26.67 8.49 8.86
C GLU A 172 -27.94 8.59 8.00
N SER A 173 -28.44 9.78 7.71
CA SER A 173 -29.62 9.98 6.85
C SER A 173 -29.27 10.13 5.37
N PHE A 174 -28.00 10.32 5.05
CA PHE A 174 -27.55 10.44 3.68
C PHE A 174 -27.68 9.10 2.94
N ASP A 175 -28.28 9.14 1.75
CA ASP A 175 -28.47 7.98 0.89
C ASP A 175 -27.88 8.27 -0.49
N CYS A 176 -26.69 7.71 -0.77
CA CYS A 176 -25.96 7.92 -2.02
C CYS A 176 -26.74 7.45 -3.27
N THR A 177 -27.74 6.58 -3.12
CA THR A 177 -28.57 6.09 -4.25
C THR A 177 -29.64 7.10 -4.69
N THR A 178 -30.01 8.03 -3.80
CA THR A 178 -31.06 9.04 -4.04
C THR A 178 -30.55 10.47 -3.98
N ALA A 179 -29.34 10.69 -3.49
CA ALA A 179 -28.71 12.01 -3.42
C ALA A 179 -28.48 12.61 -4.81
N ASP A 180 -28.62 13.93 -4.91
CA ASP A 180 -28.30 14.65 -6.15
C ASP A 180 -26.79 14.69 -6.36
N HIS A 181 -26.34 14.00 -7.38
CA HIS A 181 -24.94 13.92 -7.81
C HIS A 181 -24.69 14.59 -9.17
N SER A 182 -25.66 15.39 -9.67
CA SER A 182 -25.58 16.00 -11.00
C SER A 182 -24.39 16.96 -11.21
N LEU A 183 -23.76 17.39 -10.11
CA LEU A 183 -22.56 18.25 -10.12
C LEU A 183 -21.26 17.47 -9.89
N VAL A 184 -21.36 16.17 -9.57
CA VAL A 184 -20.19 15.33 -9.41
C VAL A 184 -19.73 14.83 -10.77
N GLY A 185 -18.46 14.96 -11.06
CA GLY A 185 -17.85 14.56 -12.34
C GLY A 185 -17.76 13.04 -12.55
N ILE A 186 -18.78 12.29 -12.16
CA ILE A 186 -18.88 10.82 -12.33
C ILE A 186 -20.18 10.51 -13.02
N GLU A 187 -20.15 9.96 -14.25
CA GLU A 187 -21.33 9.76 -15.08
C GLU A 187 -21.23 8.44 -15.87
N ALA A 188 -22.30 7.65 -15.89
CA ALA A 188 -22.49 6.59 -16.86
C ALA A 188 -23.18 7.16 -18.10
N ALA A 189 -22.44 7.36 -19.19
CA ALA A 189 -23.01 7.84 -20.44
C ALA A 189 -23.91 6.79 -21.10
N ASP A 190 -23.59 5.52 -20.92
CA ASP A 190 -24.39 4.31 -21.20
C ASP A 190 -23.90 3.16 -20.32
N ASP A 191 -24.45 1.94 -20.48
CA ASP A 191 -24.11 0.79 -19.65
C ASP A 191 -22.63 0.40 -19.67
N GLN A 192 -21.86 0.78 -20.71
CA GLN A 192 -20.47 0.40 -20.88
C GLN A 192 -19.52 1.60 -20.95
N THR A 193 -20.02 2.82 -20.78
CA THR A 193 -19.21 4.03 -20.90
C THR A 193 -19.26 4.84 -19.60
N LEU A 194 -18.16 4.81 -18.85
CA LEU A 194 -17.94 5.65 -17.67
C LEU A 194 -17.19 6.92 -18.09
N VAL A 195 -17.70 8.07 -17.63
CA VAL A 195 -17.05 9.38 -17.86
C VAL A 195 -16.68 9.98 -16.50
N LEU A 196 -15.40 10.34 -16.36
CA LEU A 196 -14.89 11.09 -15.22
C LEU A 196 -14.48 12.50 -15.66
N LYS A 197 -14.92 13.52 -14.91
CA LYS A 197 -14.53 14.93 -15.10
C LYS A 197 -13.68 15.37 -13.91
N LEU A 198 -12.50 15.91 -14.22
CA LEU A 198 -11.49 16.28 -13.23
C LEU A 198 -11.48 17.78 -12.98
N LYS A 199 -11.04 18.18 -11.81
CA LYS A 199 -10.78 19.60 -11.43
C LYS A 199 -9.52 20.16 -12.09
N ALA A 200 -8.53 19.29 -12.32
CA ALA A 200 -7.25 19.59 -12.97
C ALA A 200 -6.78 18.36 -13.74
N PRO A 201 -5.90 18.49 -14.73
CA PRO A 201 -5.30 17.35 -15.42
C PRO A 201 -4.64 16.39 -14.41
N CYS A 202 -4.73 15.07 -14.68
CA CYS A 202 -4.11 14.04 -13.84
C CYS A 202 -3.52 12.95 -14.75
N ALA A 203 -2.25 13.09 -15.13
CA ALA A 203 -1.57 12.15 -16.04
C ALA A 203 -1.42 10.72 -15.46
N TYR A 204 -1.64 10.54 -14.17
CA TYR A 204 -1.53 9.26 -13.45
C TYR A 204 -2.87 8.70 -12.97
N LEU A 205 -4.01 9.22 -13.45
CA LEU A 205 -5.34 8.79 -13.01
C LEU A 205 -5.54 7.27 -13.14
N THR A 206 -5.08 6.65 -14.23
CA THR A 206 -5.19 5.20 -14.43
C THR A 206 -4.41 4.40 -13.38
N GLY A 207 -3.31 4.95 -12.87
CA GLY A 207 -2.55 4.39 -11.76
C GLY A 207 -3.33 4.45 -10.45
N LEU A 208 -3.95 5.60 -10.13
CA LEU A 208 -4.82 5.74 -8.96
C LEU A 208 -6.01 4.77 -9.02
N MET A 209 -6.56 4.54 -10.21
CA MET A 209 -7.69 3.62 -10.41
C MET A 209 -7.34 2.14 -10.19
N CYS A 210 -6.08 1.80 -9.93
CA CYS A 210 -5.69 0.46 -9.47
C CYS A 210 -5.90 0.26 -7.97
N ALA A 211 -6.10 1.34 -7.20
CA ALA A 211 -6.31 1.26 -5.75
C ALA A 211 -7.70 0.72 -5.39
N ASN A 212 -7.81 0.11 -4.20
CA ASN A 212 -9.05 -0.55 -3.77
C ASN A 212 -10.27 0.37 -3.73
N ALA A 213 -10.08 1.66 -3.43
CA ALA A 213 -11.19 2.63 -3.41
C ALA A 213 -11.93 2.74 -4.75
N TRP A 214 -11.26 2.40 -5.86
CA TRP A 214 -11.79 2.45 -7.23
C TRP A 214 -12.42 1.14 -7.71
N LEU A 215 -12.44 0.10 -6.85
CA LEU A 215 -13.05 -1.19 -7.18
C LEU A 215 -14.58 -1.10 -7.18
N PRO A 216 -15.26 -1.80 -8.11
CA PRO A 216 -16.70 -1.76 -8.18
C PRO A 216 -17.34 -2.65 -7.11
N VAL A 217 -18.48 -2.21 -6.57
CA VAL A 217 -19.41 -3.01 -5.77
C VAL A 217 -20.83 -2.87 -6.33
N ARG A 218 -21.67 -3.88 -6.15
CA ARG A 218 -23.04 -3.84 -6.68
C ARG A 218 -24.02 -3.18 -5.71
N GLU A 219 -24.79 -2.23 -6.25
CA GLU A 219 -25.81 -1.50 -5.51
C GLU A 219 -26.85 -2.42 -4.89
N ASP A 220 -27.39 -3.37 -5.65
CA ASP A 220 -28.44 -4.27 -5.19
C ASP A 220 -28.00 -5.17 -4.02
N PHE A 221 -26.70 -5.35 -3.85
CA PHE A 221 -26.11 -6.11 -2.75
C PHE A 221 -25.67 -5.22 -1.59
N ALA A 222 -24.86 -4.19 -1.86
CA ALA A 222 -24.28 -3.34 -0.82
C ALA A 222 -25.34 -2.50 -0.06
N VAL A 223 -26.45 -2.13 -0.67
CA VAL A 223 -27.57 -1.42 -0.01
C VAL A 223 -28.34 -2.33 0.94
N GLN A 224 -28.45 -3.62 0.63
CA GLN A 224 -29.23 -4.58 1.43
C GLN A 224 -28.48 -5.06 2.68
N HIS A 225 -27.17 -4.88 2.73
CA HIS A 225 -26.28 -5.37 3.78
C HIS A 225 -25.63 -4.20 4.50
N ASP A 226 -25.35 -4.37 5.77
CA ASP A 226 -24.56 -3.39 6.54
C ASP A 226 -23.07 -3.50 6.19
N SER A 227 -22.20 -2.73 6.86
CA SER A 227 -20.76 -2.74 6.63
C SER A 227 -20.04 -4.08 6.84
N LEU A 228 -20.75 -5.11 7.30
CA LEU A 228 -20.22 -6.46 7.53
C LEU A 228 -20.60 -7.46 6.43
N TRP A 229 -21.36 -7.03 5.42
CA TRP A 229 -21.77 -7.88 4.30
C TRP A 229 -20.57 -8.58 3.63
N ALA A 230 -19.46 -7.90 3.57
CA ALA A 230 -18.25 -8.36 2.91
C ALA A 230 -17.55 -9.57 3.59
N PHE A 231 -18.02 -9.99 4.77
CA PHE A 231 -17.56 -11.23 5.42
C PHE A 231 -18.55 -12.40 5.29
N GLU A 232 -19.77 -12.15 4.82
CA GLU A 232 -20.83 -13.18 4.83
C GLU A 232 -20.69 -14.18 3.66
N GLY A 233 -19.84 -13.88 2.66
CA GLY A 233 -19.78 -14.65 1.42
C GLY A 233 -21.01 -14.46 0.53
N ASP A 234 -21.13 -15.24 -0.54
CA ASP A 234 -22.27 -15.22 -1.47
C ASP A 234 -22.59 -13.85 -2.11
N TYR A 235 -21.66 -12.89 -2.08
CA TYR A 235 -21.81 -11.63 -2.80
C TYR A 235 -21.03 -11.65 -4.12
N PRO A 236 -21.53 -10.93 -5.15
CA PRO A 236 -20.87 -10.90 -6.44
C PRO A 236 -19.52 -10.18 -6.38
N THR A 237 -18.54 -10.77 -7.02
CA THR A 237 -17.19 -10.23 -7.20
C THR A 237 -16.86 -10.08 -8.68
N THR A 238 -15.88 -9.25 -9.01
CA THR A 238 -15.42 -9.04 -10.40
C THR A 238 -14.07 -9.68 -10.67
N GLY A 239 -13.35 -10.09 -9.64
CA GLY A 239 -12.00 -10.61 -9.71
C GLY A 239 -11.91 -12.11 -10.00
N PRO A 240 -10.70 -12.66 -9.97
CA PRO A 240 -10.43 -14.08 -10.29
C PRO A 240 -11.05 -15.08 -9.29
N TYR A 241 -11.49 -14.63 -8.12
CA TYR A 241 -12.03 -15.49 -7.07
C TYR A 241 -13.32 -14.93 -6.44
N THR A 242 -14.03 -15.81 -5.75
CA THR A 242 -15.19 -15.50 -4.90
C THR A 242 -14.92 -15.92 -3.47
N LEU A 243 -15.43 -15.19 -2.48
CA LEU A 243 -15.29 -15.55 -1.07
C LEU A 243 -16.28 -16.66 -0.71
N THR A 244 -15.81 -17.81 -0.22
CA THR A 244 -16.64 -18.98 0.14
C THR A 244 -16.65 -19.25 1.64
N GLU A 245 -15.61 -18.88 2.36
CA GLU A 245 -15.56 -18.96 3.83
C GLU A 245 -14.76 -17.78 4.39
N CYS A 246 -15.25 -17.16 5.46
CA CYS A 246 -14.48 -16.18 6.23
C CYS A 246 -14.69 -16.34 7.72
N ASN A 247 -13.57 -16.42 8.44
CA ASN A 247 -13.48 -16.17 9.88
C ASN A 247 -12.45 -15.07 10.07
N GLU A 248 -12.91 -13.90 10.49
CA GLU A 248 -12.10 -12.66 10.61
C GLU A 248 -10.75 -12.83 11.32
N THR A 249 -10.64 -13.83 12.21
CA THR A 249 -9.46 -14.07 13.05
C THR A 249 -8.68 -15.34 12.71
N GLU A 250 -9.18 -16.14 11.76
CA GLU A 250 -8.58 -17.44 11.45
C GLU A 250 -8.21 -17.55 9.98
N LYS A 251 -9.16 -17.35 9.07
CA LYS A 251 -8.93 -17.52 7.63
C LYS A 251 -9.99 -16.89 6.73
N ALA A 252 -9.62 -16.66 5.47
CA ALA A 252 -10.54 -16.46 4.35
C ALA A 252 -10.24 -17.50 3.27
N VAL A 253 -11.26 -18.13 2.74
CA VAL A 253 -11.17 -19.08 1.62
C VAL A 253 -11.83 -18.48 0.40
N VAL A 254 -11.11 -18.50 -0.71
CA VAL A 254 -11.60 -17.97 -1.98
C VAL A 254 -11.50 -19.04 -3.06
N ASP A 255 -12.59 -19.25 -3.81
CA ASP A 255 -12.69 -20.23 -4.89
C ASP A 255 -12.70 -19.51 -6.24
N LYS A 256 -12.13 -20.18 -7.26
CA LYS A 256 -12.01 -19.65 -8.61
C LYS A 256 -13.35 -19.16 -9.16
N ASN A 257 -13.34 -17.98 -9.75
CA ASN A 257 -14.46 -17.36 -10.43
C ASN A 257 -14.43 -17.66 -11.93
N GLU A 258 -15.27 -18.58 -12.38
CA GLU A 258 -15.38 -18.98 -13.79
C GLU A 258 -15.94 -17.86 -14.70
N ASN A 259 -16.52 -16.79 -14.14
CA ASN A 259 -17.02 -15.64 -14.87
C ASN A 259 -16.03 -14.46 -14.93
N TYR A 260 -14.85 -14.61 -14.32
CA TYR A 260 -13.81 -13.60 -14.40
C TYR A 260 -13.35 -13.42 -15.86
N LEU A 261 -13.08 -12.18 -16.27
CA LEU A 261 -12.72 -11.83 -17.65
C LEU A 261 -11.56 -12.67 -18.19
N ASN A 262 -10.56 -12.96 -17.35
CA ASN A 262 -9.38 -13.74 -17.68
C ASN A 262 -9.35 -15.09 -16.92
N ALA A 263 -10.51 -15.75 -16.74
CA ALA A 263 -10.63 -16.99 -15.97
C ALA A 263 -9.74 -18.13 -16.50
N ASP A 264 -9.47 -18.16 -17.80
CA ASP A 264 -8.60 -19.17 -18.41
C ASP A 264 -7.12 -19.07 -17.95
N ASP A 265 -6.69 -17.90 -17.47
CA ASP A 265 -5.34 -17.66 -16.96
C ASP A 265 -5.22 -17.98 -15.46
N VAL A 266 -6.34 -18.11 -14.74
CA VAL A 266 -6.38 -18.46 -13.32
C VAL A 266 -6.12 -19.93 -13.14
N THR A 267 -5.09 -20.28 -12.39
CA THR A 267 -4.54 -21.63 -12.30
C THR A 267 -4.93 -22.38 -11.03
N MET A 268 -5.19 -21.66 -9.92
CA MET A 268 -5.58 -22.29 -8.66
C MET A 268 -7.09 -22.35 -8.53
N ASP A 269 -7.63 -23.50 -8.10
CA ASP A 269 -9.06 -23.67 -7.85
C ASP A 269 -9.48 -23.02 -6.53
N GLU A 270 -8.60 -23.06 -5.50
CA GLU A 270 -8.85 -22.48 -4.17
C GLU A 270 -7.58 -21.82 -3.61
N ILE A 271 -7.74 -20.68 -2.93
CA ILE A 271 -6.70 -20.08 -2.10
C ILE A 271 -7.25 -19.89 -0.68
N THR A 272 -6.52 -20.37 0.31
CA THR A 272 -6.81 -20.13 1.73
C THR A 272 -5.82 -19.12 2.30
N PHE A 273 -6.29 -17.95 2.73
CA PHE A 273 -5.51 -16.95 3.46
C PHE A 273 -5.66 -17.19 4.96
N LEU A 274 -4.58 -17.51 5.66
CA LEU A 274 -4.55 -17.87 7.08
C LEU A 274 -4.03 -16.70 7.93
N CYS A 275 -4.79 -16.28 8.95
CA CYS A 275 -4.37 -15.25 9.90
C CYS A 275 -3.38 -15.84 10.92
N MET A 276 -2.10 -15.55 10.76
CA MET A 276 -1.03 -16.04 11.64
C MET A 276 -0.13 -14.87 12.07
N ALA A 277 -0.45 -14.20 13.19
CA ALA A 277 0.29 -13.02 13.65
C ALA A 277 1.70 -13.34 14.19
N ASP A 278 1.93 -14.56 14.66
CA ASP A 278 3.22 -15.00 15.21
C ASP A 278 4.13 -15.48 14.08
N LYS A 279 5.23 -14.75 13.84
CA LYS A 279 6.19 -15.01 12.77
C LYS A 279 6.91 -16.36 12.92
N ASP A 280 7.17 -16.79 14.16
CA ASP A 280 7.81 -18.09 14.42
C ASP A 280 6.83 -19.24 14.16
N ALA A 281 5.54 -19.03 14.44
CA ALA A 281 4.49 -19.99 14.09
C ALA A 281 4.33 -20.11 12.56
N GLN A 282 4.38 -19.02 11.80
CA GLN A 282 4.38 -19.07 10.34
C GLN A 282 5.58 -19.88 9.81
N ALA A 283 6.78 -19.58 10.29
CA ALA A 283 7.99 -20.29 9.89
C ALA A 283 7.91 -21.79 10.20
N LEU A 284 7.33 -22.17 11.33
CA LEU A 284 7.14 -23.58 11.69
C LEU A 284 6.09 -24.27 10.79
N ALA A 285 4.96 -23.61 10.54
CA ALA A 285 3.91 -24.14 9.66
C ALA A 285 4.44 -24.34 8.22
N TYR A 286 5.25 -23.41 7.74
CA TYR A 286 5.95 -23.55 6.46
C TYR A 286 6.90 -24.76 6.45
N GLN A 287 7.76 -24.90 7.47
CA GLN A 287 8.70 -26.04 7.57
C GLN A 287 8.01 -27.40 7.67
N THR A 288 6.81 -27.45 8.23
CA THR A 288 6.03 -28.70 8.35
C THR A 288 5.15 -28.97 7.14
N GLY A 289 5.09 -28.07 6.15
CA GLY A 289 4.25 -28.19 4.97
C GLY A 289 2.75 -27.98 5.26
N GLU A 290 2.41 -27.29 6.35
CA GLU A 290 1.04 -26.91 6.66
C GLU A 290 0.58 -25.71 5.82
N ILE A 291 1.52 -24.85 5.42
CA ILE A 291 1.30 -23.70 4.53
C ILE A 291 2.32 -23.71 3.39
N ASP A 292 1.91 -23.19 2.25
CA ASP A 292 2.71 -23.13 1.02
C ASP A 292 3.49 -21.82 0.91
N VAL A 293 2.90 -20.73 1.45
CA VAL A 293 3.47 -19.38 1.45
C VAL A 293 3.36 -18.74 2.84
N ALA A 294 4.45 -18.18 3.33
CA ALA A 294 4.51 -17.42 4.58
C ALA A 294 4.92 -15.97 4.30
N LEU A 295 3.98 -15.00 4.37
CA LEU A 295 4.23 -13.59 4.07
C LEU A 295 4.71 -12.77 5.27
N GLY A 296 4.84 -13.36 6.47
CA GLY A 296 5.17 -12.64 7.69
C GLY A 296 6.25 -13.35 8.49
N ILE A 297 7.44 -13.56 7.94
CA ILE A 297 8.58 -14.14 8.68
C ILE A 297 9.50 -13.05 9.26
N SER A 298 10.34 -13.43 10.23
CA SER A 298 11.34 -12.53 10.78
C SER A 298 12.59 -12.49 9.89
N THR A 299 13.35 -11.40 9.95
CA THR A 299 14.66 -11.28 9.26
C THR A 299 15.62 -12.39 9.70
N ASP A 300 15.65 -12.72 11.01
CA ASP A 300 16.48 -13.83 11.52
C ASP A 300 16.10 -15.18 10.91
N THR A 301 14.81 -15.42 10.66
CA THR A 301 14.33 -16.61 9.97
C THR A 301 14.76 -16.57 8.50
N ALA A 302 14.56 -15.45 7.82
CA ALA A 302 14.87 -15.27 6.41
C ALA A 302 16.36 -15.50 6.10
N LEU A 303 17.26 -15.06 6.98
CA LEU A 303 18.70 -15.30 6.85
C LEU A 303 19.09 -16.78 6.79
N ASN A 304 18.26 -17.70 7.33
CA ASN A 304 18.50 -19.13 7.19
C ASN A 304 18.15 -19.67 5.79
N TYR A 305 17.43 -18.90 5.01
CA TYR A 305 17.02 -19.24 3.63
C TYR A 305 17.73 -18.38 2.59
N GLU A 306 18.67 -17.53 3.00
CA GLU A 306 19.44 -16.68 2.08
C GLU A 306 20.13 -17.52 1.01
N GLY A 307 19.92 -17.14 -0.26
CA GLY A 307 20.47 -17.85 -1.42
C GLY A 307 19.73 -19.12 -1.80
N THR A 308 18.58 -19.41 -1.21
CA THR A 308 17.67 -20.50 -1.63
C THR A 308 16.54 -19.95 -2.50
N ASP A 309 15.93 -20.84 -3.32
CA ASP A 309 14.76 -20.51 -4.14
C ASP A 309 13.46 -20.35 -3.29
N GLU A 310 13.52 -20.69 -2.00
CA GLU A 310 12.38 -20.56 -1.07
C GLU A 310 12.21 -19.13 -0.53
N LEU A 311 13.29 -18.33 -0.52
CA LEU A 311 13.22 -16.94 -0.02
C LEU A 311 12.77 -16.01 -1.13
N TRP A 312 11.60 -15.41 -0.93
CA TRP A 312 11.07 -14.34 -1.77
C TRP A 312 11.14 -13.01 -1.03
N MET A 313 11.89 -12.07 -1.58
CA MET A 313 11.94 -10.70 -1.06
C MET A 313 10.87 -9.87 -1.74
N VAL A 314 9.83 -9.51 -0.99
CA VAL A 314 8.68 -8.72 -1.46
C VAL A 314 9.03 -7.24 -1.36
N PRO A 315 9.19 -6.52 -2.48
CA PRO A 315 9.51 -5.11 -2.45
C PRO A 315 8.35 -4.29 -1.86
N LYS A 316 8.70 -3.28 -1.08
CA LYS A 316 7.74 -2.31 -0.53
C LYS A 316 7.93 -0.95 -1.18
N SER A 317 6.83 -0.32 -1.55
CA SER A 317 6.81 1.10 -1.90
C SER A 317 6.87 1.95 -0.62
N SER A 318 8.01 1.91 0.06
CA SER A 318 8.23 2.53 1.36
C SER A 318 9.67 2.96 1.51
N ASN A 319 9.91 4.20 1.91
CA ASN A 319 11.24 4.73 2.14
C ASN A 319 11.55 4.94 3.62
N TYR A 320 12.84 4.99 3.92
CA TYR A 320 13.38 5.46 5.18
C TYR A 320 14.34 6.62 4.92
N TYR A 321 14.10 7.74 5.56
CA TYR A 321 14.85 8.96 5.31
C TYR A 321 15.08 9.80 6.56
N LEU A 322 16.00 10.75 6.45
CA LEU A 322 16.20 11.82 7.42
C LEU A 322 15.61 13.11 6.88
N ALA A 323 14.74 13.76 7.66
CA ALA A 323 14.27 15.11 7.39
C ALA A 323 15.10 16.12 8.19
N ILE A 324 15.59 17.17 7.54
CA ILE A 324 16.35 18.25 8.16
C ILE A 324 15.44 19.46 8.28
N ASN A 325 15.19 19.93 9.51
CA ASN A 325 14.36 21.11 9.74
C ASN A 325 15.04 22.39 9.27
N SER A 326 14.86 22.73 8.01
CA SER A 326 15.35 23.95 7.37
C SER A 326 14.32 25.09 7.36
N ALA A 327 13.10 24.84 7.91
CA ALA A 327 12.06 25.85 8.08
C ALA A 327 12.48 26.96 9.08
N GLU A 328 11.63 27.97 9.24
CA GLU A 328 11.92 29.08 10.18
C GLU A 328 12.11 28.60 11.63
N THR A 329 11.44 27.52 12.01
CA THR A 329 11.53 26.90 13.34
C THR A 329 12.80 26.09 13.55
N GLY A 330 13.51 25.71 12.48
CA GLY A 330 14.71 24.91 12.52
C GLY A 330 15.96 25.69 12.94
N PRO A 331 17.07 24.98 13.26
CA PRO A 331 18.30 25.60 13.70
C PRO A 331 18.97 26.35 12.55
N GLU A 332 19.80 27.35 12.89
CA GLU A 332 20.44 28.23 11.89
C GLU A 332 21.38 27.46 10.95
N TRP A 333 22.07 26.42 11.44
CA TRP A 333 22.94 25.59 10.62
C TRP A 333 22.18 24.85 9.51
N ALA A 334 20.93 24.43 9.79
CA ALA A 334 20.11 23.69 8.84
C ALA A 334 19.63 24.55 7.64
N LYS A 335 19.73 25.87 7.72
CA LYS A 335 19.45 26.80 6.61
C LYS A 335 20.58 26.86 5.58
N ASN A 336 21.76 26.40 5.94
CA ASN A 336 22.91 26.36 5.04
C ASN A 336 22.96 25.02 4.28
N VAL A 337 22.77 25.09 2.95
CA VAL A 337 22.78 23.90 2.08
C VAL A 337 24.10 23.14 2.11
N ASP A 338 25.24 23.84 2.24
CA ASP A 338 26.55 23.19 2.29
C ASP A 338 26.70 22.32 3.55
N VAL A 339 26.09 22.74 4.68
CA VAL A 339 26.07 21.93 5.91
C VAL A 339 25.17 20.72 5.73
N ARG A 340 23.98 20.88 5.15
CA ARG A 340 23.09 19.73 4.86
C ARG A 340 23.75 18.74 3.91
N ARG A 341 24.42 19.24 2.87
CA ARG A 341 25.19 18.43 1.92
C ARG A 341 26.34 17.68 2.59
N ALA A 342 27.06 18.33 3.49
CA ALA A 342 28.13 17.68 4.25
C ALA A 342 27.60 16.53 5.11
N LEU A 343 26.43 16.70 5.75
CA LEU A 343 25.80 15.62 6.53
C LEU A 343 25.40 14.45 5.64
N ALA A 344 24.90 14.69 4.42
CA ALA A 344 24.56 13.64 3.47
C ALA A 344 25.81 12.89 2.96
N LEU A 345 26.86 13.61 2.56
CA LEU A 345 28.11 13.03 2.06
C LEU A 345 28.89 12.25 3.13
N ALA A 346 28.64 12.51 4.41
CA ALA A 346 29.24 11.77 5.51
C ALA A 346 28.64 10.37 5.73
N ILE A 347 27.49 10.05 5.10
CA ILE A 347 26.77 8.79 5.31
C ILE A 347 27.19 7.75 4.28
N ASP A 348 27.80 6.67 4.75
CA ASP A 348 28.05 5.45 3.99
C ASP A 348 26.81 4.55 4.06
N LYS A 349 25.90 4.71 3.09
CA LYS A 349 24.61 3.99 3.06
C LYS A 349 24.82 2.49 2.86
N GLU A 350 25.81 2.07 2.07
CA GLU A 350 26.12 0.65 1.85
C GLU A 350 26.54 -0.02 3.17
N SER A 351 27.48 0.60 3.89
CA SER A 351 27.90 0.12 5.22
C SER A 351 26.75 0.12 6.23
N LEU A 352 25.80 1.08 6.12
CA LEU A 352 24.62 1.14 6.98
C LEU A 352 23.72 -0.06 6.73
N VAL A 353 23.36 -0.35 5.48
CA VAL A 353 22.46 -1.46 5.15
C VAL A 353 23.11 -2.81 5.43
N ASP A 354 24.41 -2.97 5.21
CA ASP A 354 25.15 -4.19 5.56
C ASP A 354 25.01 -4.56 7.04
N VAL A 355 25.08 -3.56 7.93
CA VAL A 355 24.92 -3.78 9.39
C VAL A 355 23.50 -4.14 9.74
N LEU A 356 22.50 -3.65 9.01
CA LEU A 356 21.08 -3.91 9.25
C LEU A 356 20.61 -5.29 8.76
N GLY A 357 21.38 -5.97 7.93
CA GLY A 357 21.02 -7.29 7.38
C GLY A 357 21.25 -7.44 5.88
N GLY A 358 21.75 -6.39 5.23
CA GLY A 358 22.12 -6.38 3.82
C GLY A 358 21.07 -5.80 2.89
N ASP A 359 21.50 -5.54 1.67
CA ASP A 359 20.73 -4.90 0.61
C ASP A 359 19.47 -5.68 0.19
N SER A 360 19.46 -6.98 0.37
CA SER A 360 18.25 -7.79 0.11
C SER A 360 17.06 -7.38 0.98
N PHE A 361 17.29 -7.00 2.25
CA PHE A 361 16.25 -6.58 3.19
C PHE A 361 16.03 -5.06 3.20
N TYR A 362 17.12 -4.32 3.00
CA TYR A 362 17.17 -2.87 3.11
C TYR A 362 17.93 -2.28 1.91
N PRO A 363 17.35 -2.32 0.69
CA PRO A 363 18.03 -1.73 -0.48
C PRO A 363 18.42 -0.28 -0.23
N VAL A 364 19.63 0.10 -0.63
CA VAL A 364 20.07 1.49 -0.57
C VAL A 364 19.18 2.36 -1.42
N LEU A 365 18.68 3.46 -0.85
CA LEU A 365 17.82 4.41 -1.54
C LEU A 365 18.58 5.71 -1.81
N ASN A 366 18.71 6.08 -3.08
CA ASN A 366 19.41 7.29 -3.51
C ASN A 366 18.48 8.49 -3.68
N GLY A 367 17.32 8.31 -4.30
CA GLY A 367 16.28 9.33 -4.38
C GLY A 367 15.23 9.18 -3.27
N PHE A 368 14.22 10.04 -3.27
CA PHE A 368 13.17 10.03 -2.26
C PHE A 368 12.04 9.06 -2.58
N VAL A 369 11.67 8.96 -3.86
CA VAL A 369 10.69 8.00 -4.35
C VAL A 369 11.31 6.60 -4.30
N PRO A 370 10.67 5.63 -3.62
CA PRO A 370 11.23 4.29 -3.44
C PRO A 370 11.15 3.42 -4.70
N GLU A 371 11.76 2.24 -4.62
CA GLU A 371 11.58 1.17 -5.61
C GLU A 371 10.10 0.76 -5.75
N GLY A 372 9.76 0.22 -6.91
CA GLY A 372 8.40 -0.31 -7.20
C GLY A 372 7.36 0.74 -7.60
N VAL A 373 7.71 2.04 -7.56
CA VAL A 373 6.85 3.11 -8.08
C VAL A 373 7.09 3.27 -9.59
N ALA A 374 6.00 3.18 -10.38
CA ALA A 374 6.10 3.27 -11.84
C ALA A 374 6.58 4.66 -12.32
N GLY A 375 7.54 4.67 -13.24
CA GLY A 375 7.99 5.83 -13.99
C GLY A 375 7.34 5.94 -15.37
N ASP A 376 8.09 6.41 -16.36
CA ASP A 376 7.64 6.55 -17.74
C ASP A 376 7.83 5.25 -18.55
N THR A 377 9.04 4.69 -18.52
CA THR A 377 9.46 3.50 -19.28
C THR A 377 9.97 2.36 -18.38
N ASP A 378 10.28 2.65 -17.14
CA ASP A 378 10.78 1.73 -16.10
C ASP A 378 10.23 2.18 -14.75
N THR A 379 10.75 1.69 -13.62
CA THR A 379 10.43 2.27 -12.32
C THR A 379 11.01 3.69 -12.23
N PHE A 380 10.30 4.58 -11.54
CA PHE A 380 10.76 5.96 -11.34
C PHE A 380 12.17 6.00 -10.74
N ARG A 381 12.47 5.08 -9.81
CA ARG A 381 13.80 5.02 -9.20
C ARG A 381 14.88 4.59 -10.21
N ALA A 382 14.62 3.58 -11.04
CA ALA A 382 15.58 3.15 -12.06
C ALA A 382 15.87 4.24 -13.10
N GLU A 383 14.86 5.02 -13.48
CA GLU A 383 15.03 6.17 -14.39
C GLU A 383 15.90 7.26 -13.74
N GLY A 384 15.62 7.64 -12.48
CA GLY A 384 16.39 8.64 -11.75
C GLY A 384 17.84 8.22 -11.50
N ASP A 385 18.07 6.97 -11.12
CA ASP A 385 19.42 6.44 -10.87
C ASP A 385 20.26 6.31 -12.16
N ALA A 386 19.63 6.18 -13.31
CA ALA A 386 20.32 6.15 -14.61
C ALA A 386 21.04 7.46 -14.94
N ASP A 387 20.53 8.61 -14.47
CA ASP A 387 21.16 9.92 -14.62
C ASP A 387 22.31 10.14 -13.61
N GLY A 388 22.39 9.32 -12.59
CA GLY A 388 23.48 9.25 -11.63
C GLY A 388 23.30 10.16 -10.41
N TYR A 389 23.13 9.56 -9.24
CA TYR A 389 23.06 10.26 -7.96
C TYR A 389 24.43 10.88 -7.58
N THR A 390 24.42 12.16 -7.21
CA THR A 390 25.66 12.93 -6.98
C THR A 390 26.11 12.97 -5.53
N LEU A 391 25.20 12.73 -4.56
CA LEU A 391 25.50 12.73 -3.13
C LEU A 391 25.97 11.35 -2.65
N THR A 392 27.07 10.86 -3.22
CA THR A 392 27.71 9.62 -2.80
C THR A 392 28.64 9.86 -1.60
N TYR A 393 28.91 8.82 -0.82
CA TYR A 393 29.79 8.89 0.35
C TYR A 393 31.13 9.52 0.04
N ASP A 394 31.39 10.70 0.59
CA ASP A 394 32.66 11.43 0.49
C ASP A 394 32.95 12.22 1.79
N PRO A 395 33.54 11.55 2.82
CA PRO A 395 33.79 12.17 4.11
C PRO A 395 34.86 13.29 4.04
N ASP A 396 35.71 13.30 3.03
CA ASP A 396 36.72 14.37 2.86
C ASP A 396 36.06 15.64 2.33
N GLN A 397 35.17 15.53 1.35
CA GLN A 397 34.35 16.65 0.88
C GLN A 397 33.40 17.15 1.97
N ALA A 398 32.81 16.25 2.77
CA ALA A 398 31.99 16.63 3.93
C ALA A 398 32.76 17.56 4.90
N LYS A 399 34.01 17.21 5.25
CA LYS A 399 34.88 18.05 6.11
C LYS A 399 35.20 19.40 5.46
N GLU A 400 35.44 19.44 4.15
CA GLU A 400 35.73 20.69 3.44
C GLU A 400 34.51 21.63 3.48
N LEU A 401 33.29 21.10 3.26
CA LEU A 401 32.06 21.89 3.32
C LEU A 401 31.76 22.40 4.73
N LEU A 402 31.94 21.57 5.77
CA LEU A 402 31.82 21.98 7.17
C LEU A 402 32.82 23.09 7.53
N ALA A 403 34.05 22.93 7.15
CA ALA A 403 35.09 23.96 7.37
C ALA A 403 34.77 25.26 6.62
N GLY A 404 34.26 25.18 5.39
CA GLY A 404 33.76 26.32 4.61
C GLY A 404 32.62 27.06 5.27
N ALA A 405 31.75 26.34 5.99
CA ALA A 405 30.66 26.87 6.78
C ALA A 405 31.05 27.37 8.17
N GLY A 406 32.35 27.20 8.56
CA GLY A 406 32.89 27.69 9.84
C GLY A 406 32.90 26.67 10.97
N TYR A 407 32.70 25.38 10.64
CA TYR A 407 32.75 24.27 11.60
C TYR A 407 34.05 23.50 11.45
N ASP A 408 34.80 23.37 12.54
CA ASP A 408 36.09 22.66 12.61
C ASP A 408 36.33 22.08 14.02
N GLU A 409 37.49 21.49 14.27
CA GLU A 409 37.83 20.91 15.57
C GLU A 409 37.75 21.92 16.75
N SER A 410 37.87 23.23 16.48
CA SER A 410 37.74 24.27 17.51
C SER A 410 36.31 24.80 17.70
N ASN A 411 35.47 24.54 16.75
CA ASN A 411 34.07 24.95 16.71
C ASN A 411 33.22 23.84 16.00
N PRO A 412 33.03 22.68 16.62
CA PRO A 412 32.31 21.58 15.98
C PRO A 412 30.84 21.95 15.75
N LEU A 413 30.27 21.37 14.69
CA LEU A 413 28.80 21.39 14.50
C LEU A 413 28.16 20.47 15.54
N HIS A 414 27.21 20.99 16.30
CA HIS A 414 26.38 20.20 17.20
C HIS A 414 25.01 20.00 16.55
N ILE A 415 24.54 18.75 16.51
CA ILE A 415 23.23 18.40 15.99
C ILE A 415 22.48 17.49 16.96
N THR A 416 21.16 17.59 16.96
CA THR A 416 20.27 16.66 17.68
C THR A 416 19.56 15.78 16.67
N TYR A 417 19.77 14.47 16.79
CA TYR A 417 19.05 13.48 15.99
C TYR A 417 17.93 12.83 16.78
N LYS A 418 16.69 13.04 16.33
CA LYS A 418 15.47 12.54 16.96
C LYS A 418 14.96 11.27 16.27
N TYR A 419 14.66 10.22 17.05
CA TYR A 419 14.11 8.97 16.55
C TYR A 419 13.21 8.27 17.57
N SER A 420 12.33 7.36 17.11
CA SER A 420 11.46 6.56 17.98
C SER A 420 12.16 5.28 18.45
N ASN A 421 11.77 4.80 19.64
CA ASN A 421 12.42 3.71 20.38
C ASN A 421 12.07 2.29 19.90
N ASN A 422 11.63 2.12 18.64
CA ASN A 422 11.21 0.84 18.07
C ASN A 422 11.98 0.51 16.77
N GLY A 423 11.84 -0.72 16.28
CA GLY A 423 12.42 -1.16 15.01
C GLY A 423 13.95 -1.00 14.95
N ILE A 424 14.45 -0.71 13.75
CA ILE A 424 15.90 -0.58 13.45
C ILE A 424 16.47 0.80 13.83
N HIS A 425 15.63 1.72 14.35
CA HIS A 425 15.99 3.15 14.46
C HIS A 425 17.18 3.42 15.39
N GLY A 426 17.34 2.61 16.43
CA GLY A 426 18.48 2.69 17.36
C GLY A 426 19.81 2.28 16.71
N ASP A 427 19.77 1.27 15.85
CA ASP A 427 20.95 0.79 15.11
C ASP A 427 21.35 1.83 14.05
N VAL A 428 20.39 2.35 13.29
CA VAL A 428 20.59 3.45 12.34
C VAL A 428 21.17 4.67 13.05
N ALA A 429 20.63 5.09 14.20
CA ALA A 429 21.12 6.21 14.97
C ALA A 429 22.60 6.04 15.38
N THR A 430 22.95 4.84 15.84
CA THR A 430 24.31 4.52 16.26
C THR A 430 25.30 4.59 15.09
N MET A 431 24.90 4.12 13.92
CA MET A 431 25.72 4.18 12.72
C MET A 431 25.89 5.62 12.22
N LEU A 432 24.80 6.38 12.14
CA LEU A 432 24.83 7.80 11.74
C LEU A 432 25.72 8.63 12.67
N GLN A 433 25.63 8.41 13.99
CA GLN A 433 26.50 9.09 14.95
C GLN A 433 27.99 8.84 14.63
N GLN A 434 28.37 7.58 14.43
CA GLN A 434 29.77 7.23 14.13
C GLN A 434 30.26 7.89 12.82
N MET A 435 29.40 7.92 11.79
CA MET A 435 29.73 8.52 10.51
C MET A 435 29.87 10.05 10.60
N TRP A 436 28.97 10.73 11.29
CA TRP A 436 29.02 12.17 11.49
C TRP A 436 30.14 12.59 12.42
N GLU A 437 30.43 11.85 13.50
CA GLU A 437 31.55 12.09 14.39
C GLU A 437 32.92 11.93 13.65
N ALA A 438 33.00 11.03 12.67
CA ALA A 438 34.21 10.85 11.84
C ALA A 438 34.55 12.08 10.96
N VAL A 439 33.56 12.93 10.69
CA VAL A 439 33.77 14.19 9.97
C VAL A 439 33.77 15.42 10.89
N GLY A 440 33.73 15.23 12.22
CA GLY A 440 33.86 16.29 13.21
C GLY A 440 32.54 16.93 13.65
N VAL A 441 31.43 16.26 13.45
CA VAL A 441 30.10 16.67 13.96
C VAL A 441 29.86 16.03 15.33
N GLU A 442 29.35 16.78 16.29
CA GLU A 442 28.95 16.27 17.59
C GLU A 442 27.43 15.97 17.57
N VAL A 443 27.03 14.76 17.94
CA VAL A 443 25.65 14.26 17.80
C VAL A 443 25.03 13.92 19.14
N ASP A 444 23.95 14.60 19.47
CA ASP A 444 23.08 14.25 20.59
C ASP A 444 21.88 13.46 20.11
N PHE A 445 21.45 12.44 20.89
CA PHE A 445 20.28 11.64 20.59
C PHE A 445 19.06 12.07 21.39
N GLU A 446 17.94 12.16 20.71
CA GLU A 446 16.62 12.25 21.33
C GLU A 446 15.77 11.03 20.94
N CYS A 447 15.84 9.99 21.79
CA CYS A 447 15.06 8.76 21.61
C CYS A 447 13.73 8.88 22.34
N VAL A 448 12.64 8.84 21.60
CA VAL A 448 11.28 9.10 22.11
C VAL A 448 10.37 7.89 21.90
N GLU A 449 9.37 7.72 22.77
CA GLU A 449 8.32 6.71 22.58
C GLU A 449 7.49 7.04 21.34
N SER A 450 7.08 6.01 20.55
CA SER A 450 6.50 6.18 19.21
C SER A 450 5.28 7.10 19.19
N GLY A 451 4.36 7.00 20.15
CA GLY A 451 3.17 7.85 20.17
C GLY A 451 3.49 9.33 20.38
N VAL A 452 4.47 9.62 21.24
CA VAL A 452 4.92 11.00 21.49
C VAL A 452 5.79 11.52 20.36
N TYR A 453 6.50 10.64 19.68
CA TYR A 453 7.42 10.97 18.59
C TYR A 453 6.70 11.72 17.46
N TYR A 454 5.63 11.16 16.94
CA TYR A 454 4.88 11.77 15.83
C TYR A 454 4.23 13.09 16.22
N ASP A 455 3.66 13.19 17.43
CA ASP A 455 3.10 14.44 17.95
C ASP A 455 4.15 15.58 18.02
N GLN A 456 5.41 15.26 18.32
CA GLN A 456 6.50 16.22 18.34
C GLN A 456 6.94 16.62 16.93
N LEU A 457 6.99 15.66 16.00
CA LEU A 457 7.32 15.96 14.60
C LEU A 457 6.30 16.90 13.97
N ASP A 458 4.99 16.67 14.19
CA ASP A 458 3.92 17.53 13.69
C ASP A 458 4.04 18.98 14.19
N GLN A 459 4.66 19.17 15.36
CA GLN A 459 4.94 20.50 15.94
C GLN A 459 6.25 21.13 15.44
N GLY A 460 7.03 20.41 14.61
CA GLY A 460 8.35 20.86 14.16
C GLY A 460 9.44 20.84 15.26
N ASP A 461 9.21 20.07 16.34
CA ASP A 461 10.16 19.95 17.47
C ASP A 461 11.26 18.92 17.18
N PHE A 462 12.13 19.26 16.23
CA PHE A 462 13.32 18.46 15.87
C PHE A 462 14.32 19.33 15.09
N GLU A 463 15.58 18.91 15.07
CA GLU A 463 16.61 19.43 14.16
C GLU A 463 16.80 18.50 12.95
N ILE A 464 17.11 17.23 13.22
CA ILE A 464 17.08 16.13 12.26
C ILE A 464 16.20 15.03 12.86
N CYS A 465 15.28 14.50 12.06
CA CYS A 465 14.49 13.36 12.47
C CYS A 465 14.52 12.26 11.41
N ARG A 466 14.29 11.02 11.83
CA ARG A 466 13.98 9.94 10.89
C ARG A 466 12.50 9.98 10.53
N TYR A 467 12.16 9.59 9.35
CA TYR A 467 10.79 9.26 8.98
C TYR A 467 10.76 8.14 7.96
N GLY A 468 9.60 7.65 7.63
CA GLY A 468 9.34 6.71 6.56
C GLY A 468 7.96 6.98 6.00
N TYR A 469 7.80 6.91 4.71
CA TYR A 469 6.54 7.12 4.03
C TYR A 469 6.27 5.98 3.05
N SER A 470 5.02 5.60 2.92
CA SER A 470 4.56 4.58 1.97
C SER A 470 3.41 5.15 1.17
N ALA A 471 3.44 4.96 -0.13
CA ALA A 471 2.34 5.27 -1.03
C ALA A 471 2.29 4.22 -2.15
N GLU A 472 1.15 4.07 -2.79
CA GLU A 472 0.92 2.92 -3.66
C GLU A 472 1.04 3.25 -5.15
N ASP A 473 0.86 4.52 -5.56
CA ASP A 473 0.40 4.74 -6.93
C ASP A 473 1.26 5.65 -7.78
N SER A 474 1.89 6.69 -7.24
CA SER A 474 2.55 7.69 -8.09
C SER A 474 3.72 8.39 -7.39
N PRO A 475 4.77 8.74 -8.13
CA PRO A 475 5.89 9.51 -7.60
C PRO A 475 5.47 10.83 -6.93
N ILE A 476 4.42 11.49 -7.45
CA ILE A 476 3.96 12.76 -6.89
C ILE A 476 3.48 12.62 -5.45
N GLN A 477 2.90 11.50 -5.04
CA GLN A 477 2.45 11.27 -3.65
C GLN A 477 3.62 11.32 -2.66
N PHE A 478 4.81 10.94 -3.08
CA PHE A 478 6.03 11.08 -2.29
C PHE A 478 6.57 12.52 -2.27
N LEU A 479 6.45 13.23 -3.39
CA LEU A 479 7.01 14.57 -3.53
C LEU A 479 6.10 15.66 -2.98
N GLU A 480 4.79 15.58 -3.20
CA GLU A 480 3.84 16.61 -2.74
C GLU A 480 3.78 16.76 -1.22
N MET A 481 4.12 15.70 -0.47
CA MET A 481 4.20 15.76 1.00
C MET A 481 5.25 16.74 1.51
N TRP A 482 6.11 17.29 0.65
CA TRP A 482 7.11 18.30 0.99
C TRP A 482 6.66 19.72 0.65
N THR A 483 5.49 19.91 0.00
CA THR A 483 4.93 21.23 -0.29
C THR A 483 4.38 21.89 0.98
N THR A 484 4.45 23.21 1.00
CA THR A 484 3.99 24.01 2.14
C THR A 484 2.49 23.76 2.42
N GLY A 485 2.17 23.33 3.63
CA GLY A 485 0.80 23.05 4.08
C GLY A 485 0.32 21.62 3.87
N MET A 486 1.06 20.76 3.12
CA MET A 486 0.77 19.32 2.97
C MET A 486 1.78 18.43 3.71
N GLN A 487 2.72 19.05 4.42
CA GLN A 487 3.85 18.33 5.03
C GLN A 487 3.39 17.43 6.17
N VAL A 488 3.77 16.16 6.08
CA VAL A 488 3.69 15.20 7.19
C VAL A 488 4.74 15.55 8.26
N VAL A 489 5.88 16.10 7.83
CA VAL A 489 6.94 16.60 8.70
C VAL A 489 7.26 18.04 8.29
N PRO A 490 6.94 19.09 9.09
CA PRO A 490 7.09 20.50 8.70
C PRO A 490 8.57 20.94 8.71
N ALA A 491 9.36 20.41 7.78
CA ALA A 491 10.81 20.59 7.69
C ALA A 491 11.23 21.68 6.68
N VAL A 492 10.37 22.02 5.73
CA VAL A 492 10.70 22.85 4.55
C VAL A 492 9.59 23.89 4.32
N ASN A 493 10.00 25.09 3.89
CA ASN A 493 9.08 26.07 3.31
C ASN A 493 9.80 26.64 2.08
N ASP A 494 9.52 26.11 0.91
CA ASP A 494 10.19 26.49 -0.34
C ASP A 494 9.16 26.74 -1.46
N GLU A 495 8.87 28.01 -1.72
CA GLU A 495 7.92 28.44 -2.74
C GLU A 495 8.31 27.93 -4.16
N LYS A 496 9.61 27.71 -4.44
CA LYS A 496 10.02 27.19 -5.73
C LYS A 496 9.67 25.70 -5.85
N PHE A 497 9.87 24.92 -4.80
CA PHE A 497 9.46 23.52 -4.78
C PHE A 497 7.93 23.38 -4.89
N ASP A 498 7.18 24.20 -4.12
CA ASP A 498 5.72 24.26 -4.20
C ASP A 498 5.26 24.51 -5.64
N GLN A 499 5.90 25.48 -6.34
CA GLN A 499 5.56 25.79 -7.73
C GLN A 499 5.94 24.65 -8.69
N MET A 500 7.07 23.95 -8.48
CA MET A 500 7.46 22.81 -9.33
C MET A 500 6.42 21.69 -9.27
N ILE A 501 5.90 21.37 -8.08
CA ILE A 501 4.85 20.36 -7.91
C ILE A 501 3.53 20.82 -8.54
N GLU A 502 3.16 22.08 -8.35
CA GLU A 502 1.94 22.63 -8.96
C GLU A 502 2.02 22.69 -10.48
N ASP A 503 3.18 23.06 -11.05
CA ASP A 503 3.42 23.06 -12.49
C ASP A 503 3.37 21.61 -13.04
N ALA A 504 3.96 20.64 -12.35
CA ALA A 504 3.91 19.23 -12.72
C ALA A 504 2.45 18.72 -12.80
N ARG A 505 1.60 19.09 -11.85
CA ARG A 505 0.17 18.72 -11.87
C ARG A 505 -0.61 19.21 -13.10
N GLN A 506 -0.13 20.25 -13.78
CA GLN A 506 -0.78 20.79 -14.97
C GLN A 506 -0.35 20.08 -16.26
N ILE A 507 0.61 19.16 -16.19
CA ILE A 507 1.12 18.42 -17.34
C ILE A 507 0.23 17.22 -17.62
N SER A 508 -0.30 17.11 -18.82
CA SER A 508 -1.11 15.97 -19.28
C SER A 508 -0.32 14.88 -20.02
N ASP A 509 0.83 15.24 -20.62
CA ASP A 509 1.73 14.27 -21.25
C ASP A 509 2.54 13.52 -20.18
N ARG A 510 2.48 12.18 -20.19
CA ARG A 510 3.10 11.34 -19.15
C ARG A 510 4.62 11.50 -19.08
N SER A 511 5.30 11.53 -20.24
CA SER A 511 6.76 11.62 -20.26
C SER A 511 7.24 12.99 -19.75
N GLU A 512 6.56 14.08 -20.16
CA GLU A 512 6.87 15.42 -19.65
C GLU A 512 6.55 15.53 -18.15
N TYR A 513 5.47 14.91 -17.69
CA TYR A 513 5.08 14.85 -16.28
C TYR A 513 6.13 14.13 -15.43
N MET A 514 6.56 12.91 -15.83
CA MET A 514 7.58 12.15 -15.10
C MET A 514 8.92 12.90 -15.05
N LYS A 515 9.31 13.53 -16.16
CA LYS A 515 10.49 14.39 -16.19
C LYS A 515 10.40 15.55 -15.20
N ALA A 516 9.26 16.21 -15.10
CA ALA A 516 9.06 17.30 -14.14
C ALA A 516 9.16 16.80 -12.69
N LEU A 517 8.70 15.58 -12.41
CA LEU A 517 8.83 14.98 -11.09
C LEU A 517 10.27 14.58 -10.75
N HIS A 518 11.05 14.08 -11.71
CA HIS A 518 12.50 13.87 -11.53
C HIS A 518 13.22 15.18 -11.21
N GLU A 519 12.93 16.25 -11.95
CA GLU A 519 13.50 17.57 -11.67
C GLU A 519 13.11 18.09 -10.27
N ALA A 520 11.90 17.79 -9.80
CA ALA A 520 11.47 18.14 -8.44
C ALA A 520 12.16 17.27 -7.37
N GLU A 521 12.37 15.98 -7.61
CA GLU A 521 13.11 15.10 -6.72
C GLU A 521 14.58 15.55 -6.59
N ASP A 522 15.24 15.85 -7.71
CA ASP A 522 16.62 16.37 -7.73
C ASP A 522 16.73 17.68 -6.94
N TYR A 523 15.76 18.56 -7.11
CA TYR A 523 15.71 19.82 -6.36
C TYR A 523 15.58 19.58 -4.85
N LEU A 524 14.75 18.63 -4.42
CA LEU A 524 14.52 18.29 -3.03
C LEU A 524 15.73 17.61 -2.38
N VAL A 525 16.28 16.58 -3.06
CA VAL A 525 17.29 15.66 -2.52
C VAL A 525 18.71 16.14 -2.78
N GLU A 526 19.02 16.53 -4.03
CA GLU A 526 20.39 16.81 -4.44
C GLU A 526 20.74 18.28 -4.42
N GLU A 527 19.88 19.16 -4.94
CA GLU A 527 20.21 20.59 -4.98
C GLU A 527 20.13 21.22 -3.59
N ASN A 528 19.06 20.94 -2.84
CA ASN A 528 18.82 21.56 -1.55
C ASN A 528 19.06 20.65 -0.34
N VAL A 529 19.09 19.34 -0.51
CA VAL A 529 19.32 18.37 0.58
C VAL A 529 18.40 18.64 1.79
N TYR A 530 17.10 18.82 1.52
CA TYR A 530 16.08 18.95 2.56
C TYR A 530 15.80 17.61 3.23
N VAL A 531 16.00 16.54 2.46
CA VAL A 531 15.83 15.15 2.88
C VAL A 531 17.03 14.34 2.46
N ILE A 532 17.41 13.37 3.28
CA ILE A 532 18.46 12.39 2.97
C ILE A 532 17.80 11.00 2.95
N PRO A 533 17.48 10.46 1.78
CA PRO A 533 17.01 9.08 1.64
C PRO A 533 18.13 8.13 2.08
N LEU A 534 17.77 7.05 2.80
CA LEU A 534 18.75 6.09 3.29
C LEU A 534 18.54 4.70 2.68
N LEU A 535 17.37 4.16 2.84
CA LEU A 535 17.07 2.79 2.43
C LEU A 535 15.58 2.61 2.10
N ASN A 536 15.31 1.58 1.33
CA ASN A 536 14.00 1.01 1.09
C ASN A 536 13.77 -0.20 2.01
N PHE A 537 12.57 -0.77 2.00
CA PHE A 537 12.25 -1.99 2.74
C PHE A 537 11.83 -3.09 1.78
N ASN A 538 12.30 -4.31 2.02
CA ASN A 538 11.73 -5.53 1.47
C ASN A 538 11.23 -6.41 2.61
N ASP A 539 10.02 -6.95 2.48
CA ASP A 539 9.50 -7.92 3.44
C ASP A 539 9.90 -9.35 3.00
N PRO A 540 10.56 -10.11 3.88
CA PRO A 540 10.90 -11.48 3.56
C PRO A 540 9.67 -12.38 3.65
N ALA A 541 9.49 -13.20 2.63
CA ALA A 541 8.48 -14.27 2.55
C ALA A 541 9.14 -15.62 2.24
N LEU A 542 8.50 -16.70 2.63
CA LEU A 542 8.90 -18.05 2.20
C LEU A 542 7.84 -18.62 1.27
N VAL A 543 8.29 -19.21 0.19
CA VAL A 543 7.47 -19.86 -0.84
C VAL A 543 8.02 -21.25 -1.07
N GLN A 544 7.18 -22.28 -0.99
CA GLN A 544 7.58 -23.66 -1.24
C GLN A 544 8.09 -23.81 -2.68
N THR A 545 9.13 -24.60 -2.89
CA THR A 545 9.80 -24.76 -4.21
C THR A 545 8.92 -25.36 -5.30
N TYR A 546 7.80 -25.96 -4.94
CA TYR A 546 6.80 -26.46 -5.87
C TYR A 546 5.76 -25.40 -6.28
N VAL A 547 5.80 -24.21 -5.67
CA VAL A 547 4.95 -23.06 -6.00
C VAL A 547 5.72 -22.15 -6.95
N GLU A 548 5.22 -21.97 -8.15
CA GLU A 548 5.85 -21.14 -9.19
C GLU A 548 4.86 -20.09 -9.71
N GLY A 549 5.35 -18.94 -10.16
CA GLY A 549 4.52 -17.90 -10.79
C GLY A 549 3.89 -16.93 -9.80
N GLN A 550 4.34 -16.89 -8.53
CA GLN A 550 3.96 -15.81 -7.61
C GLN A 550 4.42 -14.48 -8.20
N THR A 551 3.54 -13.48 -8.12
CA THR A 551 3.78 -12.17 -8.71
C THR A 551 3.25 -11.07 -7.77
N MET A 552 3.26 -9.84 -8.24
CA MET A 552 2.71 -8.69 -7.54
C MET A 552 1.50 -8.13 -8.31
N ASN A 553 0.53 -7.60 -7.58
CA ASN A 553 -0.44 -6.65 -8.09
C ASN A 553 -0.20 -5.32 -7.36
N GLY A 554 0.50 -4.39 -8.03
CA GLY A 554 1.07 -3.23 -7.36
C GLY A 554 2.10 -3.66 -6.31
N ILE A 555 1.86 -3.28 -5.06
CA ILE A 555 2.74 -3.57 -3.91
C ILE A 555 2.34 -4.84 -3.14
N TYR A 556 1.31 -5.56 -3.59
CA TYR A 556 0.76 -6.73 -2.90
C TYR A 556 1.09 -8.03 -3.62
N PRO A 557 1.57 -9.07 -2.91
CA PRO A 557 1.64 -10.44 -3.41
C PRO A 557 0.33 -10.91 -4.04
N TYR A 558 0.44 -11.51 -5.21
CA TYR A 558 -0.69 -11.95 -6.02
C TYR A 558 -0.50 -13.38 -6.51
N PHE A 559 -1.51 -14.23 -6.31
CA PHE A 559 -1.41 -15.67 -6.48
C PHE A 559 -2.38 -16.26 -7.51
N ALA A 560 -3.11 -15.44 -8.25
CA ALA A 560 -4.12 -15.93 -9.21
C ALA A 560 -3.50 -16.77 -10.34
N TYR A 561 -2.22 -16.57 -10.66
CA TYR A 561 -1.51 -17.22 -11.76
C TYR A 561 -0.44 -18.22 -11.29
N VAL A 562 -0.47 -18.56 -10.02
CA VAL A 562 0.47 -19.50 -9.41
C VAL A 562 0.20 -20.93 -9.89
N THR A 563 1.25 -21.69 -10.18
CA THR A 563 1.15 -23.13 -10.44
C THR A 563 1.81 -23.90 -9.32
N VAL A 564 1.20 -25.02 -8.94
CA VAL A 564 1.74 -25.97 -7.98
C VAL A 564 2.19 -27.22 -8.74
N THR A 565 3.50 -27.50 -8.70
CA THR A 565 4.07 -28.70 -9.34
C THR A 565 4.14 -29.85 -8.33
N GLU A 566 3.76 -31.09 -8.73
CA GLU A 566 3.83 -32.29 -7.87
C GLU A 566 5.28 -32.69 -7.49
#